data_0244bb4eb686cee0847a1a0bb5c10cb3
#
_entry.id   0244bb4eb686cee0847a1a0bb5c10cb3
#
_cell.length_a   1.000
_cell.length_b   1.000
_cell.length_c   1.000
_cell.angle_alpha   90.00
_cell.angle_beta   90.00
_cell.angle_gamma   90.00
#
_symmetry.space_group_name_H-M   'P 1'
#
loop_
_entity.id
_entity.type
_entity.pdbx_description
1 polymer ?
#
loop_
_entity_poly.entity_id
_entity_poly.type
_entity_poly.pdbx_seq_one_letter_code
_entity_poly.pdbx_strand_id
1 'polypeptide(L)'
;MFDFHSYKQKYSYPSRRSLVYGSRGMVCTASHLAAQAGLDILKAGGNAVDAAVASALCLTVVEPVSNGIGSDAFAIVWIKNKMYGLNASGWSPEKLSGRTVKERGYK
;
A
#
# COMPACT_ATOMS: atom_id res chain seq x y z
N MET A 1 11.65 24.65 21.43
CA MET A 1 11.50 25.38 20.17
C MET A 1 12.13 24.51 19.08
N PHE A 2 11.34 23.83 18.27
CA PHE A 2 11.88 22.95 17.21
C PHE A 2 12.44 23.83 16.08
N ASP A 3 13.72 23.68 15.79
CA ASP A 3 14.36 24.37 14.68
C ASP A 3 14.07 23.63 13.37
N PHE A 4 13.10 24.15 12.62
CA PHE A 4 12.72 23.65 11.29
C PHE A 4 13.78 23.91 10.22
N HIS A 5 14.87 24.61 10.50
CA HIS A 5 15.90 24.94 9.52
C HIS A 5 16.96 23.84 9.35
N SER A 6 17.06 22.91 10.28
CA SER A 6 18.06 21.82 10.21
C SER A 6 17.63 20.65 9.30
N TYR A 7 16.38 20.57 8.86
CA TYR A 7 15.89 19.54 7.95
C TYR A 7 16.00 19.94 6.47
N LYS A 8 17.10 20.55 6.07
CA LYS A 8 17.49 20.53 4.65
C LYS A 8 18.04 19.12 4.33
N GLN A 9 17.16 18.12 4.27
CA GLN A 9 17.50 16.88 3.60
C GLN A 9 17.90 17.23 2.17
N LYS A 10 19.19 17.12 1.85
CA LYS A 10 19.67 17.12 0.47
C LYS A 10 19.15 15.83 -0.15
N TYR A 11 18.00 15.91 -0.82
CA TYR A 11 17.56 14.82 -1.68
C TYR A 11 18.60 14.67 -2.81
N SER A 12 19.20 13.50 -2.92
CA SER A 12 20.17 13.19 -3.99
C SER A 12 19.54 13.21 -5.39
N TYR A 13 18.23 13.22 -5.46
CA TYR A 13 17.46 13.22 -6.69
C TYR A 13 16.57 14.47 -6.78
N PRO A 14 16.44 15.10 -7.97
CA PRO A 14 15.57 16.25 -8.16
C PRO A 14 14.10 15.81 -8.09
N SER A 15 13.55 15.75 -6.89
CA SER A 15 12.14 15.47 -6.67
C SER A 15 11.34 16.78 -6.65
N ARG A 16 10.25 16.85 -7.42
CA ARG A 16 9.29 17.96 -7.36
C ARG A 16 8.17 17.73 -6.33
N ARG A 17 8.29 16.70 -5.50
CA ARG A 17 7.30 16.41 -4.47
C ARG A 17 7.50 17.34 -3.29
N SER A 18 6.43 17.98 -2.84
CA SER A 18 6.38 18.75 -1.60
C SER A 18 5.78 17.92 -0.47
N LEU A 19 6.12 18.31 0.77
CA LEU A 19 5.49 17.75 1.94
C LEU A 19 4.00 18.12 1.96
N VAL A 20 3.15 17.13 2.26
CA VAL A 20 1.71 17.31 2.40
C VAL A 20 1.32 16.94 3.82
N TYR A 21 0.50 17.76 4.45
CA TYR A 21 0.01 17.56 5.80
C TYR A 21 -1.51 17.39 5.79
N GLY A 22 -2.00 16.41 6.53
CA GLY A 22 -3.43 16.19 6.74
C GLY A 22 -3.79 16.29 8.21
N SER A 23 -4.80 17.09 8.56
CA SER A 23 -5.27 17.27 9.94
C SER A 23 -6.33 16.24 10.36
N ARG A 24 -7.06 15.66 9.43
CA ARG A 24 -8.16 14.72 9.69
C ARG A 24 -7.94 13.32 9.15
N GLY A 25 -7.01 13.16 8.25
CA GLY A 25 -6.65 11.88 7.62
C GLY A 25 -5.76 12.11 6.42
N MET A 26 -5.13 11.04 5.98
CA MET A 26 -4.23 11.06 4.83
C MET A 26 -4.31 9.72 4.11
N VAL A 27 -4.17 9.74 2.79
CA VAL A 27 -3.99 8.56 1.95
C VAL A 27 -2.69 8.72 1.17
N CYS A 28 -1.85 7.69 1.21
CA CYS A 28 -0.58 7.67 0.48
C CYS A 28 -0.48 6.37 -0.32
N THR A 29 -0.25 6.48 -1.62
CA THR A 29 -0.09 5.34 -2.53
C THR A 29 0.71 5.77 -3.76
N ALA A 30 1.14 4.82 -4.60
CA ALA A 30 1.95 5.07 -5.78
C ALA A 30 1.24 5.94 -6.84
N SER A 31 -0.08 5.77 -7.00
CA SER A 31 -0.90 6.49 -7.98
C SER A 31 -1.75 7.58 -7.34
N HIS A 32 -1.71 8.79 -7.90
CA HIS A 32 -2.56 9.90 -7.45
C HIS A 32 -4.07 9.61 -7.63
N LEU A 33 -4.46 8.81 -8.64
CA LEU A 33 -5.84 8.39 -8.83
C LEU A 33 -6.32 7.47 -7.70
N ALA A 34 -5.48 6.53 -7.29
CA ALA A 34 -5.77 5.66 -6.16
C ALA A 34 -5.79 6.43 -4.82
N ALA A 35 -4.89 7.42 -4.66
CA ALA A 35 -4.93 8.30 -3.50
C ALA A 35 -6.23 9.11 -3.44
N GLN A 36 -6.68 9.61 -4.59
CA GLN A 36 -7.95 10.34 -4.68
C GLN A 36 -9.14 9.45 -4.33
N ALA A 37 -9.19 8.21 -4.85
CA ALA A 37 -10.26 7.26 -4.53
C ALA A 37 -10.36 7.01 -3.01
N GLY A 38 -9.23 6.76 -2.34
CA GLY A 38 -9.23 6.60 -0.89
C GLY A 38 -9.62 7.88 -0.14
N LEU A 39 -9.20 9.04 -0.62
CA LEU A 39 -9.53 10.32 -0.03
C LEU A 39 -11.03 10.64 -0.13
N ASP A 40 -11.66 10.28 -1.24
CA ASP A 40 -13.10 10.47 -1.44
C ASP A 40 -13.92 9.58 -0.51
N ILE A 41 -13.46 8.37 -0.23
CA ILE A 41 -14.04 7.50 0.80
C ILE A 41 -13.95 8.16 2.19
N LEU A 42 -12.79 8.70 2.58
CA LEU A 42 -12.65 9.41 3.85
C LEU A 42 -13.57 10.62 3.94
N LYS A 43 -13.71 11.40 2.85
CA LYS A 43 -14.61 12.56 2.78
C LYS A 43 -16.10 12.16 2.87
N ALA A 44 -16.45 10.99 2.34
CA ALA A 44 -17.80 10.43 2.43
C ALA A 44 -18.13 9.86 3.82
N GLY A 45 -17.18 9.87 4.76
CA GLY A 45 -17.38 9.37 6.12
C GLY A 45 -16.92 7.93 6.33
N GLY A 46 -16.26 7.32 5.35
CA GLY A 46 -15.61 6.02 5.48
C GLY A 46 -14.40 6.08 6.41
N ASN A 47 -13.98 4.92 6.91
CA ASN A 47 -12.83 4.79 7.80
C ASN A 47 -11.54 4.53 7.00
N ALA A 48 -10.41 4.43 7.71
CA ALA A 48 -9.09 4.22 7.09
C ALA A 48 -8.99 2.87 6.35
N VAL A 49 -9.70 1.83 6.81
CA VAL A 49 -9.72 0.52 6.14
C VAL A 49 -10.50 0.60 4.84
N ASP A 50 -11.66 1.27 4.86
CA ASP A 50 -12.48 1.50 3.65
C ASP A 50 -11.66 2.26 2.60
N ALA A 51 -10.94 3.31 3.02
CA ALA A 51 -10.08 4.10 2.14
C ALA A 51 -8.91 3.27 1.58
N ALA A 52 -8.28 2.44 2.39
CA ALA A 52 -7.18 1.56 1.96
C ALA A 52 -7.67 0.54 0.92
N VAL A 53 -8.84 -0.08 1.16
CA VAL A 53 -9.45 -1.04 0.23
C VAL A 53 -9.81 -0.36 -1.09
N ALA A 54 -10.43 0.82 -1.05
CA ALA A 54 -10.77 1.57 -2.26
C ALA A 54 -9.52 1.95 -3.07
N SER A 55 -8.46 2.40 -2.40
CA SER A 55 -7.18 2.69 -3.05
C SER A 55 -6.57 1.43 -3.68
N ALA A 56 -6.55 0.31 -2.97
CA ALA A 56 -6.02 -0.95 -3.47
C ALA A 56 -6.78 -1.46 -4.70
N LEU A 57 -8.11 -1.41 -4.68
CA LEU A 57 -8.94 -1.76 -5.83
C LEU A 57 -8.68 -0.84 -7.03
N CYS A 58 -8.55 0.46 -6.80
CA CYS A 58 -8.21 1.41 -7.86
C CYS A 58 -6.84 1.09 -8.48
N LEU A 59 -5.84 0.71 -7.67
CA LEU A 59 -4.50 0.33 -8.15
C LEU A 59 -4.53 -0.86 -9.11
N THR A 60 -5.46 -1.79 -8.97
CA THR A 60 -5.58 -2.92 -9.91
C THR A 60 -5.87 -2.50 -11.34
N VAL A 61 -6.41 -1.29 -11.53
CA VAL A 61 -6.71 -0.69 -12.84
C VAL A 61 -5.65 0.30 -13.28
N VAL A 62 -5.22 1.20 -12.38
CA VAL A 62 -4.33 2.31 -12.74
C VAL A 62 -2.85 1.95 -12.63
N GLU A 63 -2.52 0.85 -11.97
CA GLU A 63 -1.16 0.32 -11.85
C GLU A 63 -1.15 -1.22 -11.93
N PRO A 64 -1.59 -1.80 -13.06
CA PRO A 64 -1.79 -3.24 -13.19
C PRO A 64 -0.49 -4.05 -13.22
N VAL A 65 0.66 -3.40 -13.32
CA VAL A 65 1.98 -4.05 -13.35
C VAL A 65 2.31 -4.73 -12.02
N SER A 66 1.90 -4.10 -10.90
CA SER A 66 2.23 -4.56 -9.54
C SER A 66 1.00 -4.92 -8.72
N ASN A 67 -0.19 -4.79 -9.29
CA ASN A 67 -1.44 -4.98 -8.57
C ASN A 67 -2.45 -5.79 -9.40
N GLY A 68 -3.20 -6.66 -8.72
CA GLY A 68 -4.24 -7.45 -9.36
C GLY A 68 -5.26 -7.97 -8.34
N ILE A 69 -6.50 -8.21 -8.77
CA ILE A 69 -7.58 -8.68 -7.89
C ILE A 69 -7.26 -10.05 -7.26
N GLY A 70 -6.51 -10.89 -7.93
CA GLY A 70 -6.13 -12.22 -7.45
C GLY A 70 -4.72 -12.28 -6.85
N SER A 71 -4.05 -11.16 -6.65
CA SER A 71 -2.71 -11.14 -6.08
C SER A 71 -2.72 -11.21 -4.56
N ASP A 72 -1.53 -11.43 -4.00
CA ASP A 72 -1.32 -11.41 -2.56
C ASP A 72 -1.56 -10.02 -1.94
N ALA A 73 -1.88 -10.02 -0.66
CA ALA A 73 -2.09 -8.81 0.11
C ALA A 73 -1.52 -8.94 1.52
N PHE A 74 -0.96 -7.85 2.01
CA PHE A 74 -0.48 -7.73 3.39
C PHE A 74 -1.05 -6.46 4.00
N ALA A 75 -1.51 -6.54 5.25
CA ALA A 75 -2.01 -5.38 5.94
C ALA A 75 -1.63 -5.37 7.41
N ILE A 76 -1.37 -4.18 7.94
CA ILE A 76 -1.27 -3.90 9.37
C ILE A 76 -2.30 -2.81 9.66
N VAL A 77 -3.21 -3.09 10.58
CA VAL A 77 -4.29 -2.19 10.97
C VAL A 77 -4.22 -1.92 12.46
N TRP A 78 -4.17 -0.66 12.84
CA TRP A 78 -4.28 -0.22 14.22
C TRP A 78 -5.65 0.42 14.44
N ILE A 79 -6.47 -0.19 15.28
CA ILE A 79 -7.82 0.29 15.59
C ILE A 79 -8.17 -0.02 17.04
N LYS A 80 -8.78 0.95 17.74
CA LYS A 80 -9.20 0.82 19.15
C LYS A 80 -8.07 0.30 20.06
N ASN A 81 -6.87 0.85 19.92
CA ASN A 81 -5.66 0.47 20.66
C ASN A 81 -5.23 -0.99 20.47
N LYS A 82 -5.63 -1.63 19.38
CA LYS A 82 -5.24 -2.98 19.04
C LYS A 82 -4.69 -3.06 17.62
N MET A 83 -3.61 -3.81 17.47
CA MET A 83 -3.00 -4.07 16.16
C MET A 83 -3.50 -5.40 15.60
N TYR A 84 -3.83 -5.38 14.31
CA TYR A 84 -4.21 -6.56 13.52
C TYR A 84 -3.25 -6.67 12.34
N GLY A 85 -2.80 -7.89 12.09
CA GLY A 85 -1.99 -8.22 10.91
C GLY A 85 -2.75 -9.16 9.99
N LEU A 86 -2.65 -8.93 8.68
CA LEU A 86 -3.12 -9.84 7.65
C LEU A 86 -1.94 -10.24 6.78
N ASN A 87 -1.77 -11.54 6.60
CA ASN A 87 -0.94 -12.10 5.55
C ASN A 87 -1.82 -12.95 4.64
N ALA A 88 -2.06 -12.46 3.45
CA ALA A 88 -2.84 -13.10 2.40
C ALA A 88 -1.97 -13.34 1.17
N SER A 89 -0.79 -13.95 1.36
CA SER A 89 0.12 -14.33 0.28
C SER A 89 -0.41 -15.47 -0.60
N GLY A 90 -1.52 -16.10 -0.18
CA GLY A 90 -2.10 -17.23 -0.89
C GLY A 90 -1.33 -18.54 -0.69
N TRP A 91 -1.83 -19.57 -1.31
CA TRP A 91 -1.26 -20.90 -1.27
C TRP A 91 -0.46 -21.17 -2.54
N SER A 92 0.64 -21.90 -2.42
CA SER A 92 1.30 -22.45 -3.61
C SER A 92 0.37 -23.41 -4.35
N PRO A 93 0.47 -23.53 -5.69
CA PRO A 93 -0.29 -24.53 -6.42
C PRO A 93 -0.10 -25.94 -5.85
N GLU A 94 -1.17 -26.69 -5.65
CA GLU A 94 -1.15 -28.01 -5.02
C GLU A 94 -0.13 -28.98 -5.69
N LYS A 95 0.00 -28.88 -7.01
CA LYS A 95 0.93 -29.73 -7.79
C LYS A 95 2.38 -29.19 -7.79
N LEU A 96 2.65 -28.05 -7.15
CA LEU A 96 3.98 -27.47 -7.06
C LEU A 96 4.64 -27.86 -5.74
N SER A 97 5.46 -28.89 -5.76
CA SER A 97 6.27 -29.31 -4.61
C SER A 97 7.73 -28.89 -4.77
N GLY A 98 8.48 -28.81 -3.67
CA GLY A 98 9.92 -28.57 -3.71
C GLY A 98 10.68 -29.63 -4.53
N ARG A 99 10.18 -30.86 -4.57
CA ARG A 99 10.70 -31.93 -5.43
C ARG A 99 10.51 -31.57 -6.90
N THR A 100 9.29 -31.22 -7.31
CA THR A 100 8.96 -30.84 -8.69
C THR A 100 9.80 -29.67 -9.19
N VAL A 101 10.06 -28.68 -8.31
CA VAL A 101 10.89 -27.53 -8.62
C VAL A 101 12.35 -27.96 -8.88
N LYS A 102 12.90 -28.83 -8.01
CA LYS A 102 14.27 -29.35 -8.17
C LYS A 102 14.43 -30.22 -9.41
N GLU A 103 13.49 -31.12 -9.68
CA GLU A 103 13.47 -31.99 -10.86
C GLU A 103 13.43 -31.19 -12.18
N ARG A 104 12.83 -29.99 -12.17
CA ARG A 104 12.82 -29.06 -13.30
C ARG A 104 14.08 -28.17 -13.40
N GLY A 105 15.07 -28.40 -12.53
CA GLY A 105 16.35 -27.69 -12.57
C GLY A 105 16.35 -26.28 -11.97
N TYR A 106 15.29 -25.89 -11.28
CA TYR A 106 15.29 -24.63 -10.52
C TYR A 106 16.05 -24.81 -9.19
N LYS A 107 16.90 -23.84 -8.87
CA LYS A 107 17.71 -23.81 -7.65
C LYS A 107 17.09 -22.94 -6.57
#